data_77e205c438e83defcc4443008916514a
#
_entry.id   77e205c438e83defcc4443008916514a
#
_cell.length_a   1.000
_cell.length_b   1.000
_cell.length_c   1.000
_cell.angle_alpha   90.00
_cell.angle_beta   90.00
_cell.angle_gamma   90.00
#
_symmetry.space_group_name_H-M   'P 1'
#
loop_
_entity.id
_entity.type
_entity.pdbx_description
1 polymer ?
#
loop_
_entity_poly.entity_id
_entity_poly.type
_entity_poly.pdbx_seq_one_letter_code
_entity_poly.pdbx_strand_id
1 'polypeptide(L)'
;MKLNKFESNLLGLTSQELEIFNALKFEKSVLVTKISETSKLPRTTVSFLLKKLKQRGLVEQIKIKQHKEWQLKSNQEISEKLKRLSWKFDETSNVLSDITNENLSLTVFSGYENIKKSYRQMLSAGKNNRVFVIQGNLSAKSSLEKINWNYFVNLHKDFRQKGIVMEGLINNKTFSLYSTFSVSQIKSYLDRLIVLYVIPDEYLDFELDIMFFADKIYFIDVLDEKIIFIKNKRLVKMFKNLFYLAKSFGEKIDLNNYLKDLIKSK
;
A
#
# COMPACT_ATOMS: atom_id res chain seq x y z
N MET A 1 -24.13 0.29 -1.81
CA MET A 1 -22.75 -0.17 -1.54
C MET A 1 -21.87 1.07 -1.48
N LYS A 2 -21.19 1.37 -0.38
CA LYS A 2 -20.18 2.44 -0.35
C LYS A 2 -18.94 1.91 -1.06
N LEU A 3 -18.34 2.73 -1.94
CA LEU A 3 -17.01 2.40 -2.45
C LEU A 3 -16.05 2.32 -1.25
N ASN A 4 -15.33 1.22 -1.13
CA ASN A 4 -14.26 1.13 -0.15
C ASN A 4 -13.02 1.93 -0.65
N LYS A 5 -12.04 2.12 0.21
CA LYS A 5 -10.82 2.89 -0.09
C LYS A 5 -10.05 2.28 -1.28
N PHE A 6 -10.07 0.96 -1.44
CA PHE A 6 -9.43 0.27 -2.55
C PHE A 6 -10.13 0.55 -3.88
N GLU A 7 -11.47 0.42 -3.94
CA GLU A 7 -12.26 0.72 -5.13
C GLU A 7 -12.12 2.20 -5.53
N SER A 8 -12.06 3.12 -4.54
CA SER A 8 -11.82 4.53 -4.79
C SER A 8 -10.42 4.81 -5.35
N ASN A 9 -9.40 4.09 -4.86
CA ASN A 9 -8.03 4.19 -5.36
C ASN A 9 -7.89 3.61 -6.77
N LEU A 10 -8.53 2.48 -7.08
CA LEU A 10 -8.60 1.93 -8.45
C LEU A 10 -9.24 2.92 -9.43
N LEU A 11 -10.27 3.63 -8.98
CA LEU A 11 -10.88 4.71 -9.75
C LEU A 11 -10.03 5.99 -9.73
N GLY A 12 -8.94 6.04 -8.97
CA GLY A 12 -8.06 7.20 -8.81
C GLY A 12 -8.82 8.41 -8.21
N LEU A 13 -9.74 8.18 -7.28
CA LEU A 13 -10.52 9.23 -6.62
C LEU A 13 -9.73 9.81 -5.45
N THR A 14 -9.60 11.13 -5.41
CA THR A 14 -9.17 11.83 -4.19
C THR A 14 -10.26 11.76 -3.12
N SER A 15 -9.90 12.04 -1.85
CA SER A 15 -10.88 12.05 -0.75
C SER A 15 -12.07 12.95 -1.03
N GLN A 16 -11.84 14.15 -1.58
CA GLN A 16 -12.91 15.09 -1.94
C GLN A 16 -13.75 14.60 -3.13
N GLU A 17 -13.14 13.97 -4.13
CA GLU A 17 -13.87 13.35 -5.24
C GLU A 17 -14.72 12.18 -4.77
N LEU A 18 -14.25 11.40 -3.78
CA LEU A 18 -15.02 10.31 -3.17
C LEU A 18 -16.24 10.82 -2.39
N GLU A 19 -16.13 11.95 -1.68
CA GLU A 19 -17.26 12.58 -1.00
C GLU A 19 -18.34 13.01 -2.00
N ILE A 20 -17.95 13.63 -3.11
CA ILE A 20 -18.89 14.01 -4.19
C ILE A 20 -19.52 12.75 -4.82
N PHE A 21 -18.72 11.73 -5.09
CA PHE A 21 -19.20 10.47 -5.64
C PHE A 21 -20.24 9.82 -4.72
N ASN A 22 -19.99 9.81 -3.41
CA ASN A 22 -20.92 9.29 -2.42
C ASN A 22 -22.19 10.15 -2.30
N ALA A 23 -22.11 11.47 -2.43
CA ALA A 23 -23.28 12.36 -2.45
C ALA A 23 -24.20 12.11 -3.65
N LEU A 24 -23.63 11.75 -4.80
CA LEU A 24 -24.38 11.43 -6.01
C LEU A 24 -25.04 10.05 -6.00
N LYS A 25 -24.59 9.15 -5.14
CA LYS A 25 -24.97 7.72 -5.20
C LYS A 25 -26.42 7.44 -4.79
N PHE A 26 -26.96 8.26 -3.93
CA PHE A 26 -28.28 8.00 -3.31
C PHE A 26 -29.45 8.61 -4.07
N GLU A 27 -29.19 9.40 -5.09
CA GLU A 27 -30.21 10.07 -5.87
C GLU A 27 -29.99 9.88 -7.37
N LYS A 28 -31.07 9.86 -8.16
CA LYS A 28 -30.95 9.70 -9.61
C LYS A 28 -30.18 10.85 -10.26
N SER A 29 -30.41 12.07 -9.75
CA SER A 29 -29.67 13.26 -10.18
C SER A 29 -29.70 14.33 -9.09
N VAL A 30 -28.70 15.18 -9.01
CA VAL A 30 -28.51 16.12 -7.89
C VAL A 30 -28.00 17.47 -8.39
N LEU A 31 -28.53 18.55 -7.82
CA LEU A 31 -28.03 19.91 -8.03
C LEU A 31 -26.69 20.13 -7.33
N VAL A 32 -25.84 20.97 -7.91
CA VAL A 32 -24.53 21.35 -7.30
C VAL A 32 -24.70 21.89 -5.87
N THR A 33 -25.78 22.62 -5.59
CA THR A 33 -26.08 23.14 -4.25
C THR A 33 -26.22 22.03 -3.23
N LYS A 34 -27.01 21.01 -3.54
CA LYS A 34 -27.25 19.87 -2.66
C LYS A 34 -26.01 19.00 -2.48
N ILE A 35 -25.22 18.82 -3.55
CA ILE A 35 -23.91 18.14 -3.45
C ILE A 35 -22.98 18.91 -2.52
N SER A 36 -22.95 20.25 -2.61
CA SER A 36 -22.14 21.11 -1.74
C SER A 36 -22.53 20.98 -0.26
N GLU A 37 -23.82 20.94 0.02
CA GLU A 37 -24.35 20.75 1.38
C GLU A 37 -24.00 19.37 1.95
N THR A 38 -24.19 18.31 1.15
CA THR A 38 -23.94 16.93 1.58
C THR A 38 -22.45 16.64 1.75
N SER A 39 -21.60 17.14 0.84
CA SER A 39 -20.14 16.92 0.89
C SER A 39 -19.40 17.91 1.79
N LYS A 40 -20.09 18.95 2.29
CA LYS A 40 -19.50 20.07 3.06
C LYS A 40 -18.37 20.81 2.31
N LEU A 41 -18.37 20.74 0.98
CA LEU A 41 -17.40 21.42 0.13
C LEU A 41 -18.00 22.69 -0.48
N PRO A 42 -17.22 23.76 -0.71
CA PRO A 42 -17.68 24.96 -1.40
C PRO A 42 -18.24 24.65 -2.80
N ARG A 43 -19.28 25.33 -3.24
CA ARG A 43 -19.92 25.13 -4.57
C ARG A 43 -18.94 25.23 -5.73
N THR A 44 -17.97 26.14 -5.64
CA THR A 44 -16.90 26.31 -6.66
C THR A 44 -16.02 25.06 -6.75
N THR A 45 -15.62 24.51 -5.61
CA THR A 45 -14.85 23.27 -5.52
C THR A 45 -15.64 22.08 -6.05
N VAL A 46 -16.92 21.95 -5.66
CA VAL A 46 -17.83 20.90 -6.18
C VAL A 46 -17.95 20.97 -7.69
N SER A 47 -18.19 22.18 -8.23
CA SER A 47 -18.33 22.39 -9.69
C SER A 47 -17.04 22.02 -10.44
N PHE A 48 -15.87 22.36 -9.89
CA PHE A 48 -14.57 22.00 -10.46
C PHE A 48 -14.38 20.48 -10.46
N LEU A 49 -14.59 19.82 -9.32
CA LEU A 49 -14.41 18.39 -9.18
C LEU A 49 -15.41 17.58 -10.03
N LEU A 50 -16.67 18.03 -10.14
CA LEU A 50 -17.66 17.42 -11.03
C LEU A 50 -17.24 17.48 -12.50
N LYS A 51 -16.67 18.61 -12.95
CA LYS A 51 -16.11 18.72 -14.33
C LYS A 51 -14.97 17.72 -14.53
N LYS A 52 -14.08 17.60 -13.55
CA LYS A 52 -12.97 16.65 -13.58
C LYS A 52 -13.46 15.18 -13.59
N LEU A 53 -14.44 14.83 -12.76
CA LEU A 53 -15.08 13.52 -12.76
C LEU A 53 -15.81 13.22 -14.08
N LYS A 54 -16.44 14.24 -14.70
CA LYS A 54 -17.06 14.13 -16.03
C LYS A 54 -16.03 13.84 -17.11
N GLN A 55 -14.91 14.55 -17.13
CA GLN A 55 -13.81 14.29 -18.07
C GLN A 55 -13.28 12.87 -17.93
N ARG A 56 -13.30 12.32 -16.70
CA ARG A 56 -12.93 10.94 -16.40
C ARG A 56 -14.06 9.93 -16.69
N GLY A 57 -15.25 10.41 -17.14
CA GLY A 57 -16.41 9.58 -17.50
C GLY A 57 -17.01 8.81 -16.32
N LEU A 58 -16.95 9.36 -15.11
CA LEU A 58 -17.53 8.78 -13.89
C LEU A 58 -18.89 9.40 -13.55
N VAL A 59 -19.09 10.65 -13.96
CA VAL A 59 -20.34 11.38 -13.80
C VAL A 59 -20.75 12.05 -15.11
N GLU A 60 -22.01 12.38 -15.23
CA GLU A 60 -22.52 13.17 -16.33
C GLU A 60 -23.43 14.28 -15.85
N GLN A 61 -23.55 15.33 -16.68
CA GLN A 61 -24.46 16.44 -16.45
C GLN A 61 -25.67 16.25 -17.35
N ILE A 62 -26.84 16.26 -16.76
CA ILE A 62 -28.13 16.17 -17.43
C ILE A 62 -28.92 17.47 -17.24
N LYS A 63 -29.82 17.74 -18.15
CA LYS A 63 -30.76 18.89 -18.06
C LYS A 63 -32.13 18.37 -17.71
N ILE A 64 -32.61 18.71 -16.51
CA ILE A 64 -33.98 18.39 -16.07
C ILE A 64 -34.77 19.69 -15.96
N LYS A 65 -35.82 19.83 -16.78
CA LYS A 65 -36.54 21.08 -16.94
C LYS A 65 -35.59 22.22 -17.31
N GLN A 66 -35.40 23.22 -16.43
CA GLN A 66 -34.50 24.35 -16.64
C GLN A 66 -33.20 24.26 -15.86
N HIS A 67 -33.02 23.18 -15.05
CA HIS A 67 -31.86 23.02 -14.18
C HIS A 67 -30.82 22.04 -14.74
N LYS A 68 -29.54 22.30 -14.45
CA LYS A 68 -28.44 21.39 -14.73
C LYS A 68 -28.19 20.56 -13.49
N GLU A 69 -28.39 19.25 -13.59
CA GLU A 69 -28.17 18.28 -12.53
C GLU A 69 -27.06 17.32 -12.90
N TRP A 70 -26.52 16.67 -11.90
CA TRP A 70 -25.42 15.73 -12.03
C TRP A 70 -25.86 14.35 -11.54
N GLN A 71 -25.43 13.33 -12.25
CA GLN A 71 -25.65 11.94 -11.86
C GLN A 71 -24.39 11.11 -12.08
N LEU A 72 -24.30 9.97 -11.37
CA LEU A 72 -23.30 8.96 -11.67
C LEU A 72 -23.60 8.30 -13.00
N LYS A 73 -22.57 7.94 -13.74
CA LYS A 73 -22.71 6.99 -14.83
C LYS A 73 -23.23 5.65 -14.30
N SER A 74 -23.97 4.93 -15.12
CA SER A 74 -24.53 3.64 -14.72
C SER A 74 -23.45 2.66 -14.24
N ASN A 75 -23.81 1.75 -13.34
CA ASN A 75 -22.90 0.70 -12.88
C ASN A 75 -22.30 -0.11 -14.05
N GLN A 76 -23.08 -0.29 -15.11
CA GLN A 76 -22.62 -0.97 -16.32
C GLN A 76 -21.54 -0.17 -17.03
N GLU A 77 -21.73 1.14 -17.26
CA GLU A 77 -20.72 2.02 -17.91
C GLU A 77 -19.44 2.11 -17.08
N ILE A 78 -19.56 2.22 -15.75
CA ILE A 78 -18.41 2.24 -14.85
C ILE A 78 -17.69 0.88 -14.87
N SER A 79 -18.45 -0.23 -14.86
CA SER A 79 -17.88 -1.58 -14.94
C SER A 79 -17.17 -1.84 -16.28
N GLU A 80 -17.78 -1.42 -17.40
CA GLU A 80 -17.14 -1.50 -18.71
C GLU A 80 -15.86 -0.67 -18.79
N LYS A 81 -15.86 0.51 -18.18
CA LYS A 81 -14.65 1.34 -18.10
C LYS A 81 -13.57 0.68 -17.28
N LEU A 82 -13.91 0.09 -16.14
CA LEU A 82 -12.96 -0.68 -15.31
C LEU A 82 -12.42 -1.88 -16.07
N LYS A 83 -13.27 -2.61 -16.81
CA LYS A 83 -12.86 -3.70 -17.69
C LYS A 83 -11.91 -3.22 -18.79
N ARG A 84 -12.19 -2.07 -19.44
CA ARG A 84 -11.29 -1.49 -20.46
C ARG A 84 -9.95 -1.05 -19.87
N LEU A 85 -9.93 -0.52 -18.65
CA LEU A 85 -8.70 -0.18 -17.95
C LEU A 85 -7.91 -1.43 -17.56
N SER A 86 -8.58 -2.47 -17.07
CA SER A 86 -7.99 -3.77 -16.80
C SER A 86 -7.42 -4.39 -18.09
N TRP A 87 -8.17 -4.35 -19.18
CA TRP A 87 -7.71 -4.87 -20.47
C TRP A 87 -6.51 -4.10 -21.04
N LYS A 88 -6.50 -2.76 -20.91
CA LYS A 88 -5.32 -1.97 -21.24
C LYS A 88 -4.12 -2.28 -20.34
N PHE A 89 -4.35 -2.60 -19.10
CA PHE A 89 -3.31 -3.03 -18.18
C PHE A 89 -2.77 -4.42 -18.59
N ASP A 90 -3.66 -5.36 -18.96
CA ASP A 90 -3.29 -6.68 -19.47
C ASP A 90 -2.57 -6.57 -20.82
N GLU A 91 -3.02 -5.70 -21.72
CA GLU A 91 -2.35 -5.43 -23.00
C GLU A 91 -0.97 -4.79 -22.78
N THR A 92 -0.83 -3.84 -21.86
CA THR A 92 0.46 -3.25 -21.48
C THR A 92 1.35 -4.29 -20.79
N SER A 93 0.78 -5.18 -19.99
CA SER A 93 1.46 -6.33 -19.38
C SER A 93 1.93 -7.32 -20.43
N ASN A 94 1.12 -7.60 -21.45
CA ASN A 94 1.51 -8.45 -22.60
C ASN A 94 2.63 -7.82 -23.43
N VAL A 95 2.55 -6.52 -23.70
CA VAL A 95 3.64 -5.77 -24.38
C VAL A 95 4.93 -5.80 -23.53
N LEU A 96 4.82 -5.66 -22.20
CA LEU A 96 5.96 -5.82 -21.30
C LEU A 96 6.47 -7.26 -21.25
N SER A 97 5.60 -8.27 -21.38
CA SER A 97 6.00 -9.69 -21.46
C SER A 97 6.72 -10.01 -22.78
N ASP A 98 6.29 -9.42 -23.88
CA ASP A 98 6.94 -9.54 -25.19
C ASP A 98 8.32 -8.87 -25.22
N ILE A 99 8.47 -7.73 -24.52
CA ILE A 99 9.77 -7.05 -24.37
C ILE A 99 10.71 -7.85 -23.45
N THR A 100 10.19 -8.68 -22.54
CA THR A 100 11.01 -9.28 -21.47
C THR A 100 11.35 -10.74 -21.68
N ASN A 101 10.67 -11.49 -22.54
CA ASN A 101 10.85 -12.96 -22.72
C ASN A 101 11.00 -13.74 -21.39
N GLU A 102 10.66 -13.12 -20.25
CA GLU A 102 10.66 -13.70 -18.90
C GLU A 102 9.22 -13.66 -18.36
N ASN A 103 8.73 -14.79 -17.88
CA ASN A 103 7.40 -14.96 -17.32
C ASN A 103 7.14 -13.93 -16.22
N LEU A 104 6.45 -12.84 -16.54
CA LEU A 104 5.88 -11.93 -15.54
C LEU A 104 4.60 -12.57 -15.01
N SER A 105 4.61 -13.05 -13.77
CA SER A 105 3.38 -13.46 -13.10
C SER A 105 2.96 -12.43 -12.08
N LEU A 106 1.71 -11.93 -12.19
CA LEU A 106 1.07 -11.06 -11.23
C LEU A 106 -0.12 -11.81 -10.64
N THR A 107 -0.18 -11.85 -9.31
CA THR A 107 -1.29 -12.48 -8.58
C THR A 107 -1.74 -11.58 -7.44
N VAL A 108 -3.06 -11.48 -7.24
CA VAL A 108 -3.64 -10.74 -6.12
C VAL A 108 -4.26 -11.72 -5.15
N PHE A 109 -3.91 -11.59 -3.88
CA PHE A 109 -4.47 -12.37 -2.78
C PHE A 109 -5.20 -11.47 -1.80
N SER A 110 -6.05 -12.07 -0.95
CA SER A 110 -6.76 -11.35 0.11
C SER A 110 -6.79 -12.18 1.39
N GLY A 111 -6.93 -11.47 2.53
CA GLY A 111 -7.11 -12.06 3.85
C GLY A 111 -5.81 -12.25 4.63
N TYR A 112 -5.92 -12.17 5.97
CA TYR A 112 -4.78 -12.21 6.89
C TYR A 112 -3.94 -13.49 6.80
N GLU A 113 -4.54 -14.63 6.51
CA GLU A 113 -3.79 -15.88 6.37
C GLU A 113 -2.85 -15.85 5.15
N ASN A 114 -3.28 -15.22 4.06
CA ASN A 114 -2.41 -15.01 2.90
C ASN A 114 -1.32 -13.98 3.19
N ILE A 115 -1.61 -12.94 3.98
CA ILE A 115 -0.61 -11.98 4.45
C ILE A 115 0.48 -12.69 5.27
N LYS A 116 0.10 -13.51 6.26
CA LYS A 116 1.05 -14.33 7.05
C LYS A 116 1.89 -15.24 6.14
N LYS A 117 1.25 -15.94 5.19
CA LYS A 117 1.97 -16.77 4.23
C LYS A 117 2.97 -15.96 3.40
N SER A 118 2.61 -14.74 2.98
CA SER A 118 3.49 -13.84 2.22
C SER A 118 4.72 -13.43 3.02
N TYR A 119 4.59 -13.06 4.29
CA TYR A 119 5.74 -12.79 5.14
C TYR A 119 6.62 -14.03 5.33
N ARG A 120 6.06 -15.22 5.50
CA ARG A 120 6.84 -16.46 5.59
C ARG A 120 7.57 -16.83 4.29
N GLN A 121 7.11 -16.35 3.14
CA GLN A 121 7.82 -16.57 1.87
C GLN A 121 9.23 -15.99 1.89
N MET A 122 9.54 -15.00 2.71
CA MET A 122 10.90 -14.48 2.89
C MET A 122 11.89 -15.58 3.31
N LEU A 123 11.43 -16.64 4.00
CA LEU A 123 12.25 -17.79 4.37
C LEU A 123 12.71 -18.61 3.16
N SER A 124 12.07 -18.42 1.99
CA SER A 124 12.49 -19.04 0.71
C SER A 124 13.62 -18.28 0.01
N ALA A 125 14.10 -17.17 0.58
CA ALA A 125 15.27 -16.47 0.04
C ALA A 125 16.54 -17.34 0.02
N GLY A 126 16.55 -18.39 0.83
CA GLY A 126 17.68 -19.29 0.97
C GLY A 126 18.61 -18.92 2.14
N LYS A 127 19.43 -19.89 2.54
CA LYS A 127 20.36 -19.74 3.68
C LYS A 127 21.39 -18.63 3.41
N ASN A 128 21.65 -17.80 4.43
CA ASN A 128 22.62 -16.69 4.40
C ASN A 128 22.33 -15.61 3.32
N ASN A 129 21.09 -15.51 2.84
CA ASN A 129 20.68 -14.49 1.88
C ASN A 129 20.07 -13.27 2.57
N ARG A 130 19.78 -12.23 1.75
CA ARG A 130 19.13 -11.00 2.20
C ARG A 130 17.71 -10.92 1.64
N VAL A 131 16.82 -10.39 2.46
CA VAL A 131 15.49 -9.93 2.07
C VAL A 131 15.41 -8.44 2.30
N PHE A 132 14.74 -7.74 1.39
CA PHE A 132 14.60 -6.28 1.42
C PHE A 132 13.17 -5.93 1.78
N VAL A 133 13.01 -4.95 2.67
CA VAL A 133 11.68 -4.50 3.13
C VAL A 133 11.64 -2.98 3.12
N ILE A 134 10.59 -2.40 2.56
CA ILE A 134 10.28 -0.98 2.68
C ILE A 134 8.93 -0.88 3.38
N GLN A 135 8.91 -0.19 4.53
CA GLN A 135 7.69 0.02 5.30
C GLN A 135 7.35 1.51 5.29
N GLY A 136 6.20 1.83 4.69
CA GLY A 136 5.69 3.17 4.69
C GLY A 136 4.89 3.48 5.95
N ASN A 137 4.87 4.71 6.38
CA ASN A 137 4.14 5.25 7.53
C ASN A 137 3.91 4.20 8.64
N LEU A 138 2.82 4.05 9.23
CA LEU A 138 2.55 3.12 10.33
C LEU A 138 2.21 1.69 9.88
N SER A 139 2.63 1.24 8.70
CA SER A 139 2.36 -0.13 8.23
C SER A 139 2.86 -1.21 9.20
N ALA A 140 4.03 -1.00 9.84
CA ALA A 140 4.55 -1.88 10.88
C ALA A 140 3.59 -1.98 12.09
N LYS A 141 2.99 -0.86 12.52
CA LYS A 141 2.00 -0.85 13.61
C LYS A 141 0.78 -1.68 13.22
N SER A 142 0.22 -1.43 12.05
CA SER A 142 -0.94 -2.18 11.53
C SER A 142 -0.65 -3.68 11.45
N SER A 143 0.55 -4.07 11.01
CA SER A 143 0.97 -5.46 10.96
C SER A 143 1.02 -6.11 12.36
N LEU A 144 1.59 -5.41 13.35
CA LEU A 144 1.67 -5.91 14.73
C LEU A 144 0.30 -6.06 15.39
N GLU A 145 -0.60 -5.10 15.16
CA GLU A 145 -1.96 -5.09 15.72
C GLU A 145 -2.87 -6.14 15.09
N LYS A 146 -2.81 -6.30 13.76
CA LYS A 146 -3.75 -7.16 13.01
C LYS A 146 -3.28 -8.60 12.88
N ILE A 147 -1.97 -8.84 12.81
CA ILE A 147 -1.44 -10.19 12.61
C ILE A 147 -1.11 -10.86 13.93
N ASN A 148 -0.33 -10.28 14.79
CA ASN A 148 0.08 -10.76 16.11
C ASN A 148 1.59 -10.59 16.32
N TRP A 149 1.96 -10.08 17.50
CA TRP A 149 3.34 -9.93 17.93
C TRP A 149 4.16 -11.24 17.87
N ASN A 150 3.61 -12.32 18.44
CA ASN A 150 4.30 -13.61 18.52
C ASN A 150 4.59 -14.22 17.14
N TYR A 151 3.75 -13.92 16.14
CA TYR A 151 3.99 -14.35 14.77
C TYR A 151 5.33 -13.78 14.25
N PHE A 152 5.57 -12.47 14.42
CA PHE A 152 6.80 -11.84 13.98
C PHE A 152 8.02 -12.26 14.80
N VAL A 153 7.86 -12.46 16.12
CA VAL A 153 8.92 -13.02 16.97
C VAL A 153 9.38 -14.38 16.44
N ASN A 154 8.45 -15.27 16.13
CA ASN A 154 8.76 -16.60 15.60
C ASN A 154 9.37 -16.52 14.19
N LEU A 155 8.85 -15.67 13.31
CA LEU A 155 9.40 -15.47 11.98
C LEU A 155 10.87 -15.01 12.04
N HIS A 156 11.22 -14.11 12.96
CA HIS A 156 12.60 -13.67 13.14
C HIS A 156 13.51 -14.70 13.79
N LYS A 157 12.97 -15.62 14.61
CA LYS A 157 13.73 -16.82 15.06
C LYS A 157 14.10 -17.71 13.88
N ASP A 158 13.13 -17.93 12.97
CA ASP A 158 13.35 -18.71 11.74
C ASP A 158 14.41 -18.04 10.85
N PHE A 159 14.41 -16.70 10.76
CA PHE A 159 15.45 -15.94 10.01
C PHE A 159 16.83 -16.17 10.60
N ARG A 160 16.99 -16.09 11.94
CA ARG A 160 18.28 -16.35 12.60
C ARG A 160 18.77 -17.75 12.33
N GLN A 161 17.92 -18.77 12.44
CA GLN A 161 18.28 -20.16 12.18
C GLN A 161 18.77 -20.37 10.75
N LYS A 162 18.25 -19.61 9.78
CA LYS A 162 18.63 -19.66 8.38
C LYS A 162 19.73 -18.66 7.99
N GLY A 163 20.18 -17.81 8.91
CA GLY A 163 21.13 -16.74 8.61
C GLY A 163 20.58 -15.70 7.64
N ILE A 164 19.25 -15.55 7.52
CA ILE A 164 18.62 -14.57 6.61
C ILE A 164 18.68 -13.20 7.27
N VAL A 165 19.29 -12.24 6.57
CA VAL A 165 19.36 -10.85 7.00
C VAL A 165 18.21 -10.06 6.36
N MET A 166 17.40 -9.40 7.17
CA MET A 166 16.43 -8.42 6.70
C MET A 166 17.07 -7.04 6.61
N GLU A 167 17.06 -6.44 5.42
CA GLU A 167 17.54 -5.07 5.21
C GLU A 167 16.32 -4.19 4.94
N GLY A 168 16.07 -3.21 5.83
CA GLY A 168 14.84 -2.43 5.86
C GLY A 168 15.04 -0.93 5.68
N LEU A 169 14.13 -0.30 4.93
CA LEU A 169 13.89 1.15 4.92
C LEU A 169 12.59 1.43 5.66
N ILE A 170 12.65 2.33 6.63
CA ILE A 170 11.48 2.84 7.36
C ILE A 170 11.58 4.36 7.49
N ASN A 171 10.49 5.00 7.82
CA ASN A 171 10.48 6.41 8.15
C ASN A 171 10.55 6.66 9.67
N ASN A 172 10.69 7.93 10.08
CA ASN A 172 10.77 8.30 11.49
C ASN A 172 9.52 7.90 12.28
N LYS A 173 8.33 8.01 11.68
CA LYS A 173 7.05 7.61 12.32
C LYS A 173 7.06 6.13 12.66
N THR A 174 7.49 5.29 11.72
CA THR A 174 7.60 3.84 11.94
C THR A 174 8.71 3.51 12.95
N PHE A 175 9.86 4.21 12.89
CA PHE A 175 10.94 4.03 13.85
C PHE A 175 10.52 4.40 15.29
N SER A 176 9.73 5.45 15.47
CA SER A 176 9.25 5.88 16.79
C SER A 176 8.40 4.83 17.52
N LEU A 177 7.83 3.85 16.80
CA LEU A 177 7.06 2.76 17.42
C LEU A 177 7.88 1.93 18.40
N TYR A 178 9.19 1.77 18.19
CA TYR A 178 10.04 1.01 19.12
C TYR A 178 10.02 1.58 20.54
N SER A 179 9.88 2.90 20.70
CA SER A 179 9.78 3.55 22.01
C SER A 179 8.49 3.23 22.75
N THR A 180 7.43 2.82 22.06
CA THR A 180 6.13 2.47 22.64
C THR A 180 6.08 1.04 23.17
N PHE A 181 7.04 0.18 22.82
CA PHE A 181 7.06 -1.22 23.21
C PHE A 181 7.36 -1.40 24.70
N SER A 182 6.71 -2.37 25.34
CA SER A 182 7.05 -2.80 26.69
C SER A 182 8.45 -3.42 26.76
N VAL A 183 9.05 -3.46 27.95
CA VAL A 183 10.38 -4.11 28.14
C VAL A 183 10.38 -5.56 27.69
N SER A 184 9.29 -6.31 27.93
CA SER A 184 9.16 -7.71 27.49
C SER A 184 9.11 -7.84 25.96
N GLN A 185 8.41 -6.92 25.29
CA GLN A 185 8.38 -6.85 23.84
C GLN A 185 9.76 -6.52 23.27
N ILE A 186 10.45 -5.52 23.81
CA ILE A 186 11.80 -5.14 23.37
C ILE A 186 12.76 -6.34 23.52
N LYS A 187 12.74 -7.03 24.67
CA LYS A 187 13.58 -8.23 24.90
C LYS A 187 13.31 -9.32 23.86
N SER A 188 12.07 -9.52 23.43
CA SER A 188 11.73 -10.48 22.37
C SER A 188 12.20 -10.07 20.98
N TYR A 189 12.56 -8.78 20.81
CA TYR A 189 13.03 -8.17 19.56
C TYR A 189 14.55 -8.09 19.45
N LEU A 190 15.29 -8.37 20.52
CA LEU A 190 16.74 -8.40 20.50
C LEU A 190 17.28 -9.51 19.60
N ASP A 191 18.55 -9.33 19.18
CA ASP A 191 19.34 -10.29 18.38
C ASP A 191 18.73 -10.67 17.03
N ARG A 192 17.91 -9.80 16.46
CA ARG A 192 17.39 -9.97 15.10
C ARG A 192 18.47 -9.69 14.07
N LEU A 193 18.49 -10.46 12.99
CA LEU A 193 19.35 -10.20 11.84
C LEU A 193 18.72 -9.12 10.96
N ILE A 194 18.71 -7.88 11.46
CA ILE A 194 18.15 -6.71 10.79
C ILE A 194 19.23 -5.66 10.59
N VAL A 195 19.27 -5.10 9.37
CA VAL A 195 20.00 -3.87 9.04
C VAL A 195 18.95 -2.82 8.68
N LEU A 196 18.82 -1.78 9.47
CA LEU A 196 17.75 -0.80 9.35
C LEU A 196 18.29 0.56 8.93
N TYR A 197 17.58 1.23 8.03
CA TYR A 197 17.83 2.61 7.64
C TYR A 197 16.56 3.43 7.83
N VAL A 198 16.69 4.58 8.48
CA VAL A 198 15.60 5.54 8.69
C VAL A 198 15.76 6.66 7.67
N ILE A 199 14.72 6.92 6.90
CA ILE A 199 14.68 7.98 5.91
C ILE A 199 13.58 9.00 6.26
N PRO A 200 13.62 10.25 5.75
CA PRO A 200 12.60 11.25 6.04
C PRO A 200 11.19 10.77 5.69
N ASP A 201 10.20 11.19 6.50
CA ASP A 201 8.81 10.73 6.40
C ASP A 201 8.17 10.98 5.03
N GLU A 202 8.53 12.09 4.38
CA GLU A 202 8.01 12.50 3.08
C GLU A 202 8.30 11.53 1.93
N TYR A 203 9.36 10.71 2.05
CA TYR A 203 9.73 9.72 1.03
C TYR A 203 9.04 8.37 1.20
N LEU A 204 8.48 8.10 2.38
CA LEU A 204 7.71 6.88 2.65
C LEU A 204 6.28 7.21 3.13
N ASP A 205 5.63 8.20 2.51
CA ASP A 205 4.27 8.61 2.83
C ASP A 205 3.22 7.69 2.15
N PHE A 206 3.27 6.41 2.50
CA PHE A 206 2.31 5.38 2.09
C PHE A 206 2.16 4.33 3.20
N GLU A 207 1.08 3.54 3.18
CA GLU A 207 0.75 2.57 4.23
C GLU A 207 0.83 1.12 3.72
N LEU A 208 1.97 0.78 3.10
CA LEU A 208 2.22 -0.56 2.56
C LEU A 208 3.53 -1.12 3.09
N ASP A 209 3.61 -2.44 3.20
CA ASP A 209 4.88 -3.16 3.25
C ASP A 209 5.25 -3.65 1.85
N ILE A 210 6.42 -3.26 1.38
CA ILE A 210 6.98 -3.76 0.13
C ILE A 210 8.13 -4.70 0.48
N MET A 211 8.01 -5.97 0.10
CA MET A 211 9.05 -6.97 0.34
C MET A 211 9.55 -7.51 -0.99
N PHE A 212 10.87 -7.64 -1.15
CA PHE A 212 11.42 -8.25 -2.35
C PHE A 212 12.72 -9.03 -2.09
N PHE A 213 12.84 -10.16 -2.76
CA PHE A 213 13.99 -11.07 -2.66
C PHE A 213 13.96 -12.06 -3.83
N ALA A 214 15.10 -12.62 -4.19
CA ALA A 214 15.25 -13.56 -5.31
C ALA A 214 14.61 -13.02 -6.61
N ASP A 215 13.46 -13.53 -6.99
CA ASP A 215 12.67 -13.12 -8.17
C ASP A 215 11.25 -12.64 -7.78
N LYS A 216 11.01 -12.34 -6.49
CA LYS A 216 9.68 -12.09 -5.91
C LYS A 216 9.57 -10.69 -5.34
N ILE A 217 8.42 -10.05 -5.55
CA ILE A 217 8.03 -8.77 -4.95
C ILE A 217 6.62 -8.93 -4.38
N TYR A 218 6.41 -8.45 -3.17
CA TYR A 218 5.12 -8.41 -2.50
C TYR A 218 4.81 -6.98 -2.09
N PHE A 219 3.64 -6.49 -2.45
CA PHE A 219 3.04 -5.28 -1.88
C PHE A 219 1.93 -5.73 -0.96
N ILE A 220 2.06 -5.43 0.33
CA ILE A 220 1.14 -5.90 1.35
C ILE A 220 0.43 -4.71 1.98
N ASP A 221 -0.87 -4.63 1.77
CA ASP A 221 -1.77 -3.75 2.50
C ASP A 221 -2.43 -4.56 3.61
N VAL A 222 -1.98 -4.33 4.85
CA VAL A 222 -2.51 -5.05 6.01
C VAL A 222 -3.88 -4.51 6.43
N LEU A 223 -4.16 -3.23 6.17
CA LEU A 223 -5.44 -2.62 6.53
C LEU A 223 -6.57 -3.11 5.63
N ASP A 224 -6.33 -3.14 4.34
CA ASP A 224 -7.30 -3.60 3.34
C ASP A 224 -7.19 -5.12 3.06
N GLU A 225 -6.32 -5.83 3.78
CA GLU A 225 -6.08 -7.28 3.64
C GLU A 225 -5.76 -7.72 2.20
N LYS A 226 -4.95 -6.92 1.50
CA LYS A 226 -4.60 -7.17 0.09
C LYS A 226 -3.12 -7.41 -0.08
N ILE A 227 -2.79 -8.31 -0.99
CA ILE A 227 -1.42 -8.59 -1.41
C ILE A 227 -1.37 -8.59 -2.93
N ILE A 228 -0.42 -7.84 -3.50
CA ILE A 228 -0.04 -7.97 -4.89
C ILE A 228 1.30 -8.70 -4.91
N PHE A 229 1.34 -9.86 -5.53
CA PHE A 229 2.54 -10.65 -5.73
C PHE A 229 3.00 -10.56 -7.18
N ILE A 230 4.28 -10.27 -7.37
CA ILE A 230 4.92 -10.22 -8.69
C ILE A 230 6.15 -11.13 -8.66
N LYS A 231 6.26 -12.01 -9.66
CA LYS A 231 7.47 -12.82 -9.88
C LYS A 231 8.17 -12.35 -11.15
N ASN A 232 9.30 -11.66 -10.97
CA ASN A 232 10.14 -11.20 -12.09
C ASN A 232 11.52 -10.75 -11.61
N LYS A 233 12.59 -11.35 -12.09
CA LYS A 233 13.97 -11.03 -11.71
C LYS A 233 14.39 -9.59 -12.07
N ARG A 234 13.95 -9.08 -13.23
CA ARG A 234 14.32 -7.73 -13.70
C ARG A 234 13.70 -6.67 -12.82
N LEU A 235 12.42 -6.83 -12.46
CA LEU A 235 11.76 -5.94 -11.51
C LEU A 235 12.41 -5.97 -10.12
N VAL A 236 12.78 -7.15 -9.61
CA VAL A 236 13.53 -7.23 -8.35
C VAL A 236 14.86 -6.49 -8.44
N LYS A 237 15.59 -6.61 -9.56
CA LYS A 237 16.83 -5.85 -9.78
C LYS A 237 16.58 -4.34 -9.76
N MET A 238 15.52 -3.88 -10.44
CA MET A 238 15.12 -2.47 -10.43
C MET A 238 14.78 -2.01 -8.99
N PHE A 239 13.98 -2.77 -8.25
CA PHE A 239 13.63 -2.44 -6.85
C PHE A 239 14.86 -2.41 -5.94
N LYS A 240 15.84 -3.32 -6.14
CA LYS A 240 17.12 -3.26 -5.42
C LYS A 240 17.89 -1.97 -5.69
N ASN A 241 17.96 -1.54 -6.95
CA ASN A 241 18.63 -0.30 -7.31
C ASN A 241 17.95 0.92 -6.67
N LEU A 242 16.61 0.98 -6.71
CA LEU A 242 15.83 2.03 -6.04
C LEU A 242 16.00 2.00 -4.51
N PHE A 243 16.03 0.80 -3.92
CA PHE A 243 16.31 0.62 -2.50
C PHE A 243 17.68 1.17 -2.11
N TYR A 244 18.72 0.84 -2.86
CA TYR A 244 20.07 1.34 -2.59
C TYR A 244 20.21 2.84 -2.80
N LEU A 245 19.48 3.40 -3.77
CA LEU A 245 19.41 4.84 -3.96
C LEU A 245 18.72 5.50 -2.75
N ALA A 246 17.53 5.04 -2.35
CA ALA A 246 16.82 5.56 -1.19
C ALA A 246 17.63 5.41 0.11
N LYS A 247 18.29 4.27 0.30
CA LYS A 247 19.17 3.99 1.43
C LYS A 247 20.31 5.01 1.57
N SER A 248 20.82 5.58 0.45
CA SER A 248 21.90 6.57 0.50
C SER A 248 21.49 7.89 1.19
N PHE A 249 20.18 8.15 1.31
CA PHE A 249 19.63 9.29 2.04
C PHE A 249 19.22 8.95 3.47
N GLY A 250 19.38 7.69 3.89
CA GLY A 250 18.93 7.20 5.19
C GLY A 250 20.05 7.11 6.23
N GLU A 251 19.66 7.28 7.48
CA GLU A 251 20.53 7.03 8.63
C GLU A 251 20.50 5.54 8.98
N LYS A 252 21.69 4.91 9.04
CA LYS A 252 21.81 3.52 9.47
C LYS A 252 21.66 3.40 10.97
N ILE A 253 20.72 2.59 11.43
CA ILE A 253 20.46 2.36 12.86
C ILE A 253 21.00 0.99 13.28
N ASP A 254 21.78 0.95 14.35
CA ASP A 254 22.04 -0.27 15.10
C ASP A 254 20.85 -0.56 16.02
N LEU A 255 19.87 -1.30 15.48
CA LEU A 255 18.63 -1.57 16.19
C LEU A 255 18.86 -2.30 17.51
N ASN A 256 19.80 -3.24 17.60
CA ASN A 256 20.06 -3.98 18.83
C ASN A 256 20.61 -3.08 19.94
N ASN A 257 21.53 -2.19 19.64
CA ASN A 257 22.05 -1.22 20.61
C ASN A 257 20.95 -0.23 21.03
N TYR A 258 20.21 0.31 20.07
CA TYR A 258 19.07 1.19 20.35
C TYR A 258 18.05 0.54 21.30
N LEU A 259 17.67 -0.72 21.05
CA LEU A 259 16.72 -1.46 21.89
C LEU A 259 17.27 -1.74 23.29
N LYS A 260 18.59 -2.03 23.42
CA LYS A 260 19.24 -2.19 24.74
C LYS A 260 19.21 -0.91 25.54
N ASP A 261 19.43 0.25 24.92
CA ASP A 261 19.38 1.54 25.59
C ASP A 261 17.95 1.92 25.98
N LEU A 262 16.94 1.59 25.16
CA LEU A 262 15.54 1.72 25.56
C LEU A 262 15.16 0.88 26.78
N ILE A 263 15.74 -0.32 26.95
CA ILE A 263 15.51 -1.16 28.16
C ILE A 263 16.07 -0.48 29.42
N LYS A 264 17.24 0.19 29.30
CA LYS A 264 17.86 0.88 30.43
C LYS A 264 17.08 2.15 30.86
N SER A 265 16.38 2.78 29.90
CA SER A 265 15.63 4.02 30.14
C SER A 265 14.20 3.81 30.65
N LYS A 266 13.70 2.58 30.60
CA LYS A 266 12.35 2.17 31.10
C LYS A 266 12.42 1.47 32.43
#